data_665c2bd9c1be73792f69c9a7c273193d
#
_entry.id   665c2bd9c1be73792f69c9a7c273193d
#
_cell.length_a   1.000
_cell.length_b   1.000
_cell.length_c   1.000
_cell.angle_alpha   90.00
_cell.angle_beta   90.00
_cell.angle_gamma   90.00
#
_symmetry.space_group_name_H-M   'P 1'
#
loop_
_entity.id
_entity.type
_entity.pdbx_description
1 polymer ?
#
loop_
_entity_poly.entity_id
_entity_poly.type
_entity_poly.pdbx_seq_one_letter_code
_entity_poly.pdbx_strand_id
1 'polypeptide(L)'
;MRPLRSSEIRGNWATLLLPIRSDQTIDYDLLGAEISHFGVARVNGVYSNGTAGEFYTQTEEEFDRVNRILAEACERLRIPFQIGVSHMSSQLSLDRLRRARAWEPSGFQVILPDWFPPTMDDIHRFLDVMEAAADPIPLIVYNPPHAKRRLVPAEWIEIVRRHPGVAGIKVAGGDAAWYEAMRPVLDQVSVFIPGHTLATGLSRGAQGAYSNVACLSPGGAQGWYELCQSDLREGLKMEEKIGGFFSREVMPLITVRKLPNMAADKALAVAGGWLPGLSTLLRWPYEGATEEEAIRIGTAARAALPELFPQV
;
A
#
# COMPACT_ATOMS: atom_id res chain seq x y z
N MET A 1 -3.82 16.45 -9.65
CA MET A 1 -2.43 15.95 -9.98
C MET A 1 -2.38 15.49 -11.43
N ARG A 2 -1.21 15.22 -12.00
CA ARG A 2 -1.12 14.58 -13.31
C ARG A 2 -0.94 13.07 -13.19
N PRO A 3 -1.35 12.30 -14.20
CA PRO A 3 -1.01 10.88 -14.30
C PRO A 3 0.51 10.67 -14.28
N LEU A 4 1.00 9.66 -13.56
CA LEU A 4 2.41 9.30 -13.50
C LEU A 4 2.74 8.22 -14.52
N ARG A 5 3.87 8.37 -15.20
CA ARG A 5 4.44 7.29 -16.01
C ARG A 5 5.05 6.22 -15.12
N SER A 6 5.19 5.01 -15.64
CA SER A 6 5.84 3.89 -14.95
C SER A 6 7.18 4.29 -14.30
N SER A 7 8.04 5.02 -15.01
CA SER A 7 9.35 5.46 -14.49
C SER A 7 9.28 6.49 -13.35
N GLU A 8 8.12 7.09 -13.10
CA GLU A 8 7.90 8.10 -12.06
C GLU A 8 7.23 7.49 -10.81
N ILE A 9 6.62 6.33 -10.94
CA ILE A 9 6.04 5.59 -9.79
C ILE A 9 7.18 4.86 -9.08
N ARG A 10 7.74 5.49 -8.04
CA ARG A 10 8.88 4.96 -7.29
C ARG A 10 8.88 5.44 -5.84
N GLY A 11 9.63 4.77 -4.99
CA GLY A 11 9.91 5.23 -3.64
C GLY A 11 9.01 4.64 -2.57
N ASN A 12 8.93 5.34 -1.46
CA ASN A 12 8.14 4.96 -0.30
C ASN A 12 6.73 5.56 -0.40
N TRP A 13 5.72 4.71 -0.61
CA TRP A 13 4.31 5.11 -0.66
C TRP A 13 3.60 4.68 0.61
N ALA A 14 3.01 5.66 1.30
CA ALA A 14 2.24 5.42 2.52
C ALA A 14 0.80 5.02 2.20
N THR A 15 0.25 4.09 2.97
CA THR A 15 -1.17 3.75 2.90
C THR A 15 -1.99 4.70 3.77
N LEU A 16 -3.12 5.16 3.23
CA LEU A 16 -4.11 5.84 4.04
C LEU A 16 -4.91 4.80 4.82
N LEU A 17 -4.79 4.83 6.14
CA LEU A 17 -5.55 3.98 7.06
C LEU A 17 -6.94 4.58 7.30
N LEU A 18 -7.91 3.77 7.69
CA LEU A 18 -9.21 4.30 8.12
C LEU A 18 -9.22 4.48 9.65
N PRO A 19 -9.27 5.71 10.16
CA PRO A 19 -9.52 5.95 11.57
C PRO A 19 -10.99 5.60 11.91
N ILE A 20 -11.19 4.51 12.64
CA ILE A 20 -12.52 4.02 13.01
C ILE A 20 -12.84 4.41 14.45
N ARG A 21 -14.00 5.07 14.64
CA ARG A 21 -14.53 5.41 15.96
C ARG A 21 -15.22 4.19 16.60
N SER A 22 -15.48 4.28 17.90
CA SER A 22 -16.17 3.21 18.65
C SER A 22 -17.59 2.91 18.15
N ASP A 23 -18.24 3.87 17.51
CA ASP A 23 -19.54 3.72 16.86
C ASP A 23 -19.47 3.17 15.43
N GLN A 24 -18.27 2.73 15.00
CA GLN A 24 -17.97 2.19 13.67
C GLN A 24 -18.02 3.21 12.52
N THR A 25 -18.11 4.49 12.81
CA THR A 25 -17.98 5.55 11.79
C THR A 25 -16.52 5.88 11.51
N ILE A 26 -16.24 6.46 10.34
CA ILE A 26 -14.92 6.96 9.98
C ILE A 26 -14.70 8.34 10.59
N ASP A 27 -13.56 8.55 11.24
CA ASP A 27 -13.11 9.86 11.68
C ASP A 27 -12.43 10.62 10.52
N TYR A 28 -13.21 11.42 9.82
CA TYR A 28 -12.71 12.14 8.64
C TYR A 28 -11.76 13.29 8.99
N ASP A 29 -11.83 13.84 10.19
CA ASP A 29 -10.90 14.89 10.64
C ASP A 29 -9.52 14.27 10.91
N LEU A 30 -9.49 13.12 11.57
CA LEU A 30 -8.28 12.36 11.81
C LEU A 30 -7.67 11.82 10.51
N LEU A 31 -8.52 11.43 9.54
CA LEU A 31 -8.08 11.05 8.19
C LEU A 31 -7.34 12.21 7.48
N GLY A 32 -7.85 13.43 7.60
CA GLY A 32 -7.18 14.63 7.06
C GLY A 32 -5.86 14.94 7.76
N ALA A 33 -5.79 14.72 9.08
CA ALA A 33 -4.56 14.87 9.86
C ALA A 33 -3.51 13.83 9.44
N GLU A 34 -3.90 12.58 9.19
CA GLU A 34 -3.01 11.52 8.70
C GLU A 34 -2.29 11.93 7.41
N ILE A 35 -3.02 12.48 6.42
CA ILE A 35 -2.42 12.93 5.16
C ILE A 35 -1.44 14.09 5.41
N SER A 36 -1.75 14.97 6.36
CA SER A 36 -0.85 16.08 6.73
C SER A 36 0.47 15.55 7.33
N HIS A 37 0.43 14.49 8.14
CA HIS A 37 1.64 13.81 8.64
C HIS A 37 2.46 13.20 7.52
N PHE A 38 1.84 12.63 6.48
CA PHE A 38 2.55 12.14 5.29
C PHE A 38 3.26 13.27 4.54
N GLY A 39 2.65 14.47 4.51
CA GLY A 39 3.28 15.67 3.97
C GLY A 39 4.54 16.09 4.72
N VAL A 40 4.48 16.10 6.06
CA VAL A 40 5.65 16.39 6.92
C VAL A 40 6.74 15.34 6.72
N ALA A 41 6.36 14.06 6.61
CA ALA A 41 7.28 12.94 6.38
C ALA A 41 7.88 12.92 4.96
N ARG A 42 7.36 13.75 4.03
CA ARG A 42 7.81 13.83 2.62
C ARG A 42 7.78 12.49 1.89
N VAL A 43 6.78 11.67 2.17
CA VAL A 43 6.62 10.39 1.46
C VAL A 43 6.50 10.61 -0.05
N ASN A 44 6.95 9.66 -0.87
CA ASN A 44 6.93 9.78 -2.33
C ASN A 44 5.52 9.71 -2.93
N GLY A 45 4.57 9.20 -2.17
CA GLY A 45 3.16 9.17 -2.54
C GLY A 45 2.29 8.57 -1.45
N VAL A 46 0.98 8.75 -1.61
CA VAL A 46 -0.05 8.21 -0.72
C VAL A 46 -1.02 7.39 -1.55
N TYR A 47 -1.54 6.29 -1.02
CA TYR A 47 -2.59 5.53 -1.68
C TYR A 47 -3.71 5.18 -0.70
N SER A 48 -4.94 5.26 -1.19
CA SER A 48 -6.14 4.86 -0.46
C SER A 48 -6.60 3.46 -0.84
N ASN A 49 -7.51 2.92 -0.08
CA ASN A 49 -8.34 1.76 -0.43
C ASN A 49 -7.53 0.53 -0.89
N GLY A 50 -6.33 0.35 -0.35
CA GLY A 50 -5.66 -0.94 -0.34
C GLY A 50 -6.25 -1.84 0.77
N THR A 51 -5.67 -3.01 1.01
CA THR A 51 -6.08 -3.91 2.10
C THR A 51 -6.04 -3.20 3.46
N ALA A 52 -4.97 -2.47 3.76
CA ALA A 52 -4.81 -1.71 4.99
C ALA A 52 -5.80 -0.52 5.10
N GLY A 53 -6.25 0.03 3.95
CA GLY A 53 -7.29 1.05 3.87
C GLY A 53 -8.72 0.50 3.90
N GLU A 54 -8.89 -0.78 4.22
CA GLU A 54 -10.19 -1.45 4.46
C GLU A 54 -11.26 -1.21 3.37
N PHE A 55 -10.85 -1.17 2.08
CA PHE A 55 -11.73 -0.82 0.94
C PHE A 55 -13.01 -1.67 0.85
N TYR A 56 -12.98 -2.88 1.38
CA TYR A 56 -14.05 -3.88 1.33
C TYR A 56 -15.10 -3.68 2.45
N THR A 57 -14.86 -2.76 3.40
CA THR A 57 -15.81 -2.42 4.47
C THR A 57 -16.51 -1.08 4.25
N GLN A 58 -16.13 -0.33 3.23
CA GLN A 58 -16.67 0.99 2.93
C GLN A 58 -17.96 0.90 2.12
N THR A 59 -18.91 1.78 2.44
CA THR A 59 -20.01 2.10 1.54
C THR A 59 -19.50 2.94 0.37
N GLU A 60 -20.28 3.07 -0.69
CA GLU A 60 -19.89 3.91 -1.84
C GLU A 60 -19.81 5.40 -1.49
N GLU A 61 -20.67 5.87 -0.58
CA GLU A 61 -20.61 7.25 -0.07
C GLU A 61 -19.33 7.51 0.74
N GLU A 62 -18.94 6.55 1.58
CA GLU A 62 -17.70 6.62 2.34
C GLU A 62 -16.48 6.57 1.41
N PHE A 63 -16.49 5.70 0.40
CA PHE A 63 -15.47 5.67 -0.64
C PHE A 63 -15.28 7.04 -1.29
N ASP A 64 -16.37 7.67 -1.72
CA ASP A 64 -16.33 8.98 -2.37
C ASP A 64 -15.80 10.05 -1.41
N ARG A 65 -16.22 10.05 -0.14
CA ARG A 65 -15.78 11.03 0.86
C ARG A 65 -14.30 10.88 1.24
N VAL A 66 -13.83 9.65 1.46
CA VAL A 66 -12.42 9.35 1.77
C VAL A 66 -11.52 9.84 0.63
N ASN A 67 -11.88 9.53 -0.61
CA ASN A 67 -11.03 9.85 -1.75
C ASN A 67 -11.07 11.34 -2.13
N ARG A 68 -12.16 12.02 -1.88
CA ARG A 68 -12.22 13.49 -2.00
C ARG A 68 -11.27 14.15 -1.00
N ILE A 69 -11.29 13.74 0.28
CA ILE A 69 -10.38 14.28 1.31
C ILE A 69 -8.92 14.00 0.93
N LEU A 70 -8.61 12.78 0.46
CA LEU A 70 -7.29 12.42 -0.02
C LEU A 70 -6.84 13.37 -1.15
N ALA A 71 -7.67 13.52 -2.18
CA ALA A 71 -7.34 14.34 -3.34
C ALA A 71 -7.09 15.80 -2.97
N GLU A 72 -8.02 16.42 -2.23
CA GLU A 72 -7.90 17.83 -1.79
C GLU A 72 -6.65 18.07 -0.93
N ALA A 73 -6.32 17.13 -0.02
CA ALA A 73 -5.15 17.25 0.83
C ALA A 73 -3.84 17.03 0.05
N CYS A 74 -3.79 16.00 -0.79
CA CYS A 74 -2.60 15.68 -1.59
C CYS A 74 -2.31 16.77 -2.64
N GLU A 75 -3.33 17.37 -3.28
CA GLU A 75 -3.16 18.52 -4.18
C GLU A 75 -2.55 19.71 -3.43
N ARG A 76 -3.09 20.06 -2.27
CA ARG A 76 -2.56 21.17 -1.45
C ARG A 76 -1.11 20.94 -1.02
N LEU A 77 -0.77 19.69 -0.66
CA LEU A 77 0.56 19.31 -0.20
C LEU A 77 1.51 18.96 -1.36
N ARG A 78 1.01 18.86 -2.59
CA ARG A 78 1.74 18.46 -3.79
C ARG A 78 2.34 17.04 -3.67
N ILE A 79 1.61 16.12 -3.07
CA ILE A 79 2.01 14.72 -2.92
C ILE A 79 1.29 13.90 -3.99
N PRO A 80 1.98 13.10 -4.82
CA PRO A 80 1.34 12.15 -5.71
C PRO A 80 0.44 11.20 -4.93
N PHE A 81 -0.76 10.91 -5.48
CA PHE A 81 -1.66 9.99 -4.81
C PHE A 81 -2.29 9.00 -5.79
N GLN A 82 -2.61 7.82 -5.28
CA GLN A 82 -3.33 6.77 -6.00
C GLN A 82 -4.62 6.45 -5.26
N ILE A 83 -5.67 6.18 -6.03
CA ILE A 83 -6.95 5.74 -5.49
C ILE A 83 -7.12 4.26 -5.80
N GLY A 84 -7.29 3.44 -4.76
CA GLY A 84 -7.70 2.05 -4.91
C GLY A 84 -9.19 2.00 -5.26
N VAL A 85 -9.51 1.48 -6.45
CA VAL A 85 -10.90 1.37 -6.92
C VAL A 85 -11.42 -0.07 -6.85
N SER A 86 -10.77 -0.87 -6.01
CA SER A 86 -11.06 -2.29 -5.86
C SER A 86 -12.43 -2.55 -5.21
N HIS A 87 -13.12 -3.58 -5.70
CA HIS A 87 -14.32 -4.13 -5.10
C HIS A 87 -14.46 -5.61 -5.50
N MET A 88 -15.20 -6.42 -4.71
CA MET A 88 -15.49 -7.82 -5.07
C MET A 88 -16.35 -7.94 -6.32
N SER A 89 -17.18 -6.95 -6.60
CA SER A 89 -17.90 -6.80 -7.87
C SER A 89 -17.07 -5.98 -8.84
N SER A 90 -16.71 -6.55 -9.99
CA SER A 90 -16.00 -5.84 -11.06
C SER A 90 -16.79 -4.62 -11.56
N GLN A 91 -18.13 -4.71 -11.55
CA GLN A 91 -19.00 -3.59 -11.94
C GLN A 91 -18.86 -2.41 -10.97
N LEU A 92 -18.83 -2.68 -9.65
CA LEU A 92 -18.61 -1.62 -8.66
C LEU A 92 -17.17 -1.08 -8.70
N SER A 93 -16.18 -1.92 -9.01
CA SER A 93 -14.80 -1.44 -9.27
C SER A 93 -14.77 -0.44 -10.43
N LEU A 94 -15.46 -0.74 -11.52
CA LEU A 94 -15.57 0.15 -12.68
C LEU A 94 -16.32 1.44 -12.34
N ASP A 95 -17.38 1.38 -11.55
CA ASP A 95 -18.15 2.55 -11.14
C ASP A 95 -17.33 3.45 -10.20
N ARG A 96 -16.58 2.86 -9.24
CA ARG A 96 -15.62 3.57 -8.39
C ARG A 96 -14.56 4.30 -9.25
N LEU A 97 -13.98 3.62 -10.23
CA LEU A 97 -13.00 4.19 -11.14
C LEU A 97 -13.58 5.41 -11.89
N ARG A 98 -14.77 5.25 -12.48
CA ARG A 98 -15.43 6.33 -13.24
C ARG A 98 -15.68 7.57 -12.39
N ARG A 99 -16.14 7.42 -11.15
CA ARG A 99 -16.34 8.53 -10.22
C ARG A 99 -15.01 9.14 -9.80
N ALA A 100 -14.02 8.30 -9.47
CA ALA A 100 -12.73 8.73 -8.96
C ALA A 100 -11.87 9.48 -10.00
N ARG A 101 -12.17 9.36 -11.31
CA ARG A 101 -11.51 10.18 -12.35
C ARG A 101 -11.64 11.68 -12.12
N ALA A 102 -12.74 12.13 -11.52
CA ALA A 102 -12.97 13.54 -11.24
C ALA A 102 -11.94 14.15 -10.28
N TRP A 103 -11.23 13.33 -9.51
CA TRP A 103 -10.18 13.77 -8.58
C TRP A 103 -8.77 13.71 -9.18
N GLU A 104 -8.63 13.33 -10.44
CA GLU A 104 -7.36 13.33 -11.19
C GLU A 104 -6.19 12.69 -10.42
N PRO A 105 -6.30 11.43 -9.92
CA PRO A 105 -5.20 10.78 -9.21
C PRO A 105 -4.01 10.53 -10.14
N SER A 106 -2.84 10.32 -9.55
CA SER A 106 -1.63 9.96 -10.27
C SER A 106 -1.66 8.53 -10.85
N GLY A 107 -2.59 7.71 -10.39
CA GLY A 107 -2.84 6.34 -10.84
C GLY A 107 -4.00 5.70 -10.09
N PHE A 108 -4.56 4.62 -10.64
CA PHE A 108 -5.57 3.80 -9.98
C PHE A 108 -4.99 2.46 -9.57
N GLN A 109 -5.19 2.05 -8.32
CA GLN A 109 -4.86 0.69 -7.88
C GLN A 109 -6.10 -0.20 -8.01
N VAL A 110 -5.92 -1.37 -8.63
CA VAL A 110 -6.97 -2.36 -8.84
C VAL A 110 -6.53 -3.74 -8.36
N ILE A 111 -7.42 -4.50 -7.72
CA ILE A 111 -7.27 -5.95 -7.53
C ILE A 111 -7.93 -6.66 -8.72
N LEU A 112 -7.44 -7.86 -9.02
CA LEU A 112 -8.10 -8.74 -9.98
C LEU A 112 -9.42 -9.28 -9.38
N PRO A 113 -10.40 -9.68 -10.20
CA PRO A 113 -11.60 -10.36 -9.70
C PRO A 113 -11.23 -11.55 -8.82
N ASP A 114 -11.78 -11.63 -7.60
CA ASP A 114 -11.29 -12.58 -6.58
C ASP A 114 -12.38 -13.47 -5.97
N TRP A 115 -13.67 -13.23 -6.24
CA TRP A 115 -14.70 -14.14 -5.73
C TRP A 115 -14.55 -15.53 -6.33
N PHE A 116 -14.28 -15.62 -7.63
CA PHE A 116 -13.85 -16.82 -8.35
C PHE A 116 -12.43 -16.61 -8.88
N PRO A 117 -11.53 -17.63 -8.84
CA PRO A 117 -10.21 -17.51 -9.45
C PRO A 117 -10.35 -17.25 -10.95
N PRO A 118 -9.94 -16.07 -11.46
CA PRO A 118 -10.14 -15.73 -12.87
C PRO A 118 -9.16 -16.51 -13.75
N THR A 119 -9.58 -16.85 -14.99
CA THR A 119 -8.66 -17.28 -16.04
C THR A 119 -7.83 -16.12 -16.56
N MET A 120 -6.78 -16.36 -17.37
CA MET A 120 -6.05 -15.27 -18.02
C MET A 120 -6.96 -14.46 -18.96
N ASP A 121 -7.86 -15.11 -19.67
CA ASP A 121 -8.84 -14.42 -20.51
C ASP A 121 -9.81 -13.53 -19.70
N ASP A 122 -10.19 -13.95 -18.50
CA ASP A 122 -10.99 -13.11 -17.58
C ASP A 122 -10.22 -11.90 -17.12
N ILE A 123 -8.93 -12.08 -16.79
CA ILE A 123 -8.02 -11.00 -16.38
C ILE A 123 -7.86 -10.00 -17.52
N HIS A 124 -7.62 -10.47 -18.74
CA HIS A 124 -7.51 -9.60 -19.91
C HIS A 124 -8.79 -8.82 -20.17
N ARG A 125 -9.95 -9.47 -20.17
CA ARG A 125 -11.24 -8.76 -20.31
C ARG A 125 -11.47 -7.72 -19.22
N PHE A 126 -11.10 -8.03 -17.98
CA PHE A 126 -11.20 -7.08 -16.87
C PHE A 126 -10.28 -5.87 -17.10
N LEU A 127 -9.01 -6.10 -17.44
CA LEU A 127 -8.05 -5.04 -17.67
C LEU A 127 -8.39 -4.20 -18.90
N ASP A 128 -8.84 -4.80 -20.01
CA ASP A 128 -9.29 -4.07 -21.21
C ASP A 128 -10.38 -3.03 -20.86
N VAL A 129 -11.35 -3.40 -20.02
CA VAL A 129 -12.43 -2.49 -19.59
C VAL A 129 -11.91 -1.42 -18.62
N MET A 130 -11.07 -1.81 -17.65
CA MET A 130 -10.55 -0.87 -16.66
C MET A 130 -9.59 0.14 -17.29
N GLU A 131 -8.71 -0.29 -18.20
CA GLU A 131 -7.79 0.61 -18.93
C GLU A 131 -8.57 1.64 -19.75
N ALA A 132 -9.54 1.17 -20.56
CA ALA A 132 -10.36 2.05 -21.38
C ALA A 132 -11.12 3.09 -20.53
N ALA A 133 -11.56 2.71 -19.34
CA ALA A 133 -12.25 3.62 -18.42
C ALA A 133 -11.28 4.56 -17.69
N ALA A 134 -10.04 4.15 -17.44
CA ALA A 134 -9.02 4.92 -16.71
C ALA A 134 -8.33 5.96 -17.59
N ASP A 135 -8.16 5.69 -18.89
CA ASP A 135 -7.33 6.50 -19.79
C ASP A 135 -7.58 8.02 -19.63
N PRO A 136 -6.54 8.86 -19.48
CA PRO A 136 -5.09 8.58 -19.53
C PRO A 136 -4.45 8.22 -18.17
N ILE A 137 -5.20 7.95 -17.12
CA ILE A 137 -4.69 7.65 -15.77
C ILE A 137 -4.27 6.19 -15.72
N PRO A 138 -3.00 5.87 -15.34
CA PRO A 138 -2.49 4.50 -15.38
C PRO A 138 -3.09 3.61 -14.30
N LEU A 139 -3.08 2.30 -14.57
CA LEU A 139 -3.44 1.27 -13.60
C LEU A 139 -2.20 0.73 -12.87
N ILE A 140 -2.37 0.44 -11.59
CA ILE A 140 -1.46 -0.35 -10.76
C ILE A 140 -2.20 -1.61 -10.34
N VAL A 141 -1.78 -2.76 -10.85
CA VAL A 141 -2.44 -4.03 -10.55
C VAL A 141 -1.90 -4.60 -9.24
N TYR A 142 -2.78 -4.79 -8.28
CA TYR A 142 -2.44 -5.40 -6.99
C TYR A 142 -2.85 -6.87 -6.97
N ASN A 143 -1.88 -7.75 -6.76
CA ASN A 143 -2.11 -9.17 -6.56
C ASN A 143 -1.58 -9.59 -5.19
N PRO A 144 -2.42 -9.52 -4.15
CA PRO A 144 -2.01 -9.80 -2.77
C PRO A 144 -1.69 -11.29 -2.56
N PRO A 145 -0.89 -11.64 -1.53
CA PRO A 145 -0.54 -13.04 -1.25
C PRO A 145 -1.74 -13.91 -0.85
N HIS A 146 -2.84 -13.30 -0.43
CA HIS A 146 -4.10 -13.97 -0.08
C HIS A 146 -5.12 -14.04 -1.23
N ALA A 147 -4.79 -13.51 -2.43
CA ALA A 147 -5.64 -13.66 -3.60
C ALA A 147 -5.86 -15.14 -3.94
N LYS A 148 -7.08 -15.49 -4.37
CA LYS A 148 -7.42 -16.85 -4.78
C LYS A 148 -6.59 -17.32 -5.98
N ARG A 149 -6.21 -16.39 -6.86
CA ARG A 149 -5.24 -16.62 -7.92
C ARG A 149 -4.04 -15.71 -7.75
N ARG A 150 -2.88 -16.30 -7.49
CA ARG A 150 -1.59 -15.60 -7.50
C ARG A 150 -0.93 -15.80 -8.86
N LEU A 151 -0.60 -14.68 -9.50
CA LEU A 151 0.05 -14.69 -10.80
C LEU A 151 1.53 -15.06 -10.67
N VAL A 152 2.00 -15.85 -11.63
CA VAL A 152 3.42 -16.19 -11.78
C VAL A 152 4.11 -15.24 -12.75
N PRO A 153 5.47 -15.17 -12.77
CA PRO A 153 6.20 -14.24 -13.62
C PRO A 153 5.82 -14.27 -15.11
N ALA A 154 5.55 -15.46 -15.67
CA ALA A 154 5.16 -15.58 -17.09
C ALA A 154 3.82 -14.89 -17.37
N GLU A 155 2.86 -14.97 -16.45
CA GLU A 155 1.56 -14.30 -16.57
C GLU A 155 1.70 -12.78 -16.44
N TRP A 156 2.59 -12.30 -15.54
CA TRP A 156 2.90 -10.88 -15.46
C TRP A 156 3.54 -10.33 -16.74
N ILE A 157 4.43 -11.08 -17.38
CA ILE A 157 5.03 -10.71 -18.66
C ILE A 157 3.95 -10.58 -19.74
N GLU A 158 2.98 -11.51 -19.78
CA GLU A 158 1.86 -11.45 -20.70
C GLU A 158 0.99 -10.19 -20.46
N ILE A 159 0.65 -9.91 -19.19
CA ILE A 159 -0.16 -8.74 -18.81
C ILE A 159 0.52 -7.45 -19.25
N VAL A 160 1.77 -7.21 -18.87
CA VAL A 160 2.43 -5.92 -19.16
C VAL A 160 2.69 -5.70 -20.66
N ARG A 161 2.81 -6.77 -21.44
CA ARG A 161 2.93 -6.68 -22.90
C ARG A 161 1.61 -6.32 -23.57
N ARG A 162 0.50 -6.84 -23.06
CA ARG A 162 -0.82 -6.65 -23.66
C ARG A 162 -1.52 -5.38 -23.19
N HIS A 163 -1.24 -4.93 -21.97
CA HIS A 163 -1.93 -3.84 -21.30
C HIS A 163 -1.01 -2.64 -21.05
N PRO A 164 -0.81 -1.73 -22.04
CA PRO A 164 0.08 -0.58 -21.92
C PRO A 164 -0.37 0.46 -20.87
N GLY A 165 -1.64 0.45 -20.47
CA GLY A 165 -2.15 1.30 -19.39
C GLY A 165 -1.78 0.79 -17.99
N VAL A 166 -1.25 -0.44 -17.86
CA VAL A 166 -0.67 -0.94 -16.61
C VAL A 166 0.73 -0.39 -16.45
N ALA A 167 0.88 0.66 -15.63
CA ALA A 167 2.16 1.30 -15.34
C ALA A 167 2.89 0.73 -14.12
N GLY A 168 2.22 -0.08 -13.33
CA GLY A 168 2.83 -0.68 -12.14
C GLY A 168 2.10 -1.91 -11.63
N ILE A 169 2.80 -2.65 -10.78
CA ILE A 169 2.24 -3.78 -10.05
C ILE A 169 2.63 -3.72 -8.58
N LYS A 170 1.74 -4.22 -7.73
CA LYS A 170 1.97 -4.40 -6.29
C LYS A 170 1.90 -5.87 -5.97
N VAL A 171 3.02 -6.43 -5.51
CA VAL A 171 3.18 -7.88 -5.27
C VAL A 171 3.93 -8.15 -3.97
N ALA A 172 3.88 -9.38 -3.50
CA ALA A 172 4.62 -9.76 -2.28
C ALA A 172 6.14 -9.83 -2.46
N GLY A 173 6.62 -9.81 -3.71
CA GLY A 173 8.02 -10.15 -4.00
C GLY A 173 8.25 -11.67 -3.97
N GLY A 174 9.51 -12.08 -3.99
CA GLY A 174 9.90 -13.47 -3.99
C GLY A 174 11.39 -13.66 -3.70
N ASP A 175 11.88 -14.85 -3.97
CA ASP A 175 13.32 -15.18 -3.90
C ASP A 175 14.13 -14.67 -5.11
N ALA A 176 15.41 -14.99 -5.16
CA ALA A 176 16.28 -14.59 -6.24
C ALA A 176 15.80 -15.10 -7.61
N ALA A 177 15.28 -16.32 -7.67
CA ALA A 177 14.76 -16.92 -8.89
C ALA A 177 13.51 -16.20 -9.39
N TRP A 178 12.63 -15.80 -8.46
CA TRP A 178 11.47 -15.00 -8.78
C TRP A 178 11.83 -13.63 -9.38
N TYR A 179 12.80 -12.92 -8.79
CA TYR A 179 13.25 -11.62 -9.33
C TYR A 179 13.88 -11.77 -10.70
N GLU A 180 14.65 -12.83 -10.93
CA GLU A 180 15.23 -13.11 -12.25
C GLU A 180 14.15 -13.38 -13.30
N ALA A 181 13.14 -14.18 -12.97
CA ALA A 181 12.03 -14.45 -13.86
C ALA A 181 11.16 -13.20 -14.12
N MET A 182 11.10 -12.25 -13.16
CA MET A 182 10.40 -10.97 -13.28
C MET A 182 11.17 -9.89 -14.03
N ARG A 183 12.43 -10.13 -14.43
CA ARG A 183 13.26 -9.12 -15.11
C ARG A 183 12.54 -8.40 -16.26
N PRO A 184 11.85 -9.09 -17.19
CA PRO A 184 11.15 -8.42 -18.28
C PRO A 184 10.00 -7.50 -17.81
N VAL A 185 9.43 -7.75 -16.64
CA VAL A 185 8.39 -6.90 -16.03
C VAL A 185 9.02 -5.70 -15.32
N LEU A 186 10.10 -5.93 -14.54
CA LEU A 186 10.87 -4.90 -13.84
C LEU A 186 11.43 -3.82 -14.79
N ASP A 187 11.77 -4.21 -16.02
CA ASP A 187 12.30 -3.33 -17.05
C ASP A 187 11.21 -2.49 -17.76
N GLN A 188 9.93 -2.87 -17.64
CA GLN A 188 8.82 -2.23 -18.35
C GLN A 188 7.92 -1.39 -17.46
N VAL A 189 7.59 -1.90 -16.27
CA VAL A 189 6.65 -1.26 -15.34
C VAL A 189 7.23 -1.14 -13.94
N SER A 190 6.65 -0.27 -13.15
CA SER A 190 7.02 -0.13 -11.74
C SER A 190 6.58 -1.34 -10.93
N VAL A 191 7.52 -2.02 -10.27
CA VAL A 191 7.23 -3.14 -9.39
C VAL A 191 7.42 -2.71 -7.94
N PHE A 192 6.33 -2.76 -7.18
CA PHE A 192 6.29 -2.40 -5.76
C PHE A 192 6.12 -3.64 -4.89
N ILE A 193 6.89 -3.68 -3.83
CA ILE A 193 6.95 -4.78 -2.86
C ILE A 193 6.55 -4.30 -1.46
N PRO A 194 6.43 -5.18 -0.45
CA PRO A 194 6.22 -4.76 0.94
C PRO A 194 7.38 -3.92 1.48
N GLY A 195 7.05 -2.95 2.34
CA GLY A 195 8.04 -2.04 2.92
C GLY A 195 9.18 -2.75 3.65
N HIS A 196 8.88 -3.78 4.44
CA HIS A 196 9.89 -4.50 5.22
C HIS A 196 10.90 -5.34 4.40
N THR A 197 10.78 -5.36 3.06
CA THR A 197 11.72 -5.99 2.13
C THR A 197 12.22 -5.00 1.08
N LEU A 198 12.15 -3.70 1.36
CA LEU A 198 12.43 -2.63 0.42
C LEU A 198 13.86 -2.68 -0.14
N ALA A 199 14.88 -2.82 0.72
CA ALA A 199 16.28 -2.79 0.29
C ALA A 199 16.62 -4.00 -0.61
N THR A 200 16.16 -5.20 -0.24
CA THR A 200 16.26 -6.39 -1.10
C THR A 200 15.57 -6.16 -2.44
N GLY A 201 14.36 -5.61 -2.45
CA GLY A 201 13.64 -5.30 -3.70
C GLY A 201 14.40 -4.33 -4.58
N LEU A 202 14.87 -3.21 -4.02
CA LEU A 202 15.67 -2.22 -4.75
C LEU A 202 16.95 -2.82 -5.33
N SER A 203 17.64 -3.69 -4.58
CA SER A 203 18.84 -4.40 -5.05
C SER A 203 18.55 -5.33 -6.23
N ARG A 204 17.29 -5.71 -6.42
CA ARG A 204 16.82 -6.63 -7.47
C ARG A 204 16.06 -5.93 -8.60
N GLY A 205 15.94 -4.60 -8.55
CA GLY A 205 15.32 -3.79 -9.59
C GLY A 205 13.85 -3.40 -9.34
N ALA A 206 13.28 -3.67 -8.16
CA ALA A 206 12.01 -3.06 -7.76
C ALA A 206 12.17 -1.54 -7.60
N GLN A 207 11.10 -0.79 -7.83
CA GLN A 207 11.14 0.68 -7.84
C GLN A 207 10.71 1.30 -6.52
N GLY A 208 10.09 0.54 -5.62
CA GLY A 208 9.63 1.07 -4.34
C GLY A 208 8.79 0.10 -3.53
N ALA A 209 8.14 0.63 -2.51
CA ALA A 209 7.25 -0.13 -1.64
C ALA A 209 5.95 0.62 -1.36
N TYR A 210 4.86 -0.14 -1.32
CA TYR A 210 3.67 0.25 -0.56
C TYR A 210 3.92 -0.18 0.89
N SER A 211 4.33 0.80 1.69
CA SER A 211 5.18 0.53 2.86
C SER A 211 4.38 0.27 4.13
N ASN A 212 4.44 -0.95 4.65
CA ASN A 212 4.00 -1.26 6.01
C ASN A 212 4.96 -0.71 7.08
N VAL A 213 6.22 -0.41 6.74
CA VAL A 213 7.14 0.32 7.64
C VAL A 213 6.70 1.78 7.78
N ALA A 214 6.07 2.37 6.74
CA ALA A 214 5.47 3.70 6.84
C ALA A 214 4.26 3.73 7.80
N CYS A 215 3.58 2.61 8.03
CA CYS A 215 2.57 2.54 9.09
C CYS A 215 3.22 2.76 10.46
N LEU A 216 4.38 2.18 10.73
CA LEU A 216 5.10 2.38 11.99
C LEU A 216 5.67 3.80 12.12
N SER A 217 6.32 4.30 11.07
CA SER A 217 6.93 5.63 11.03
C SER A 217 7.02 6.12 9.60
N PRO A 218 6.13 7.01 9.15
CA PRO A 218 6.19 7.56 7.79
C PRO A 218 7.53 8.22 7.46
N GLY A 219 8.04 9.05 8.37
CA GLY A 219 9.33 9.73 8.20
C GLY A 219 10.52 8.78 8.28
N GLY A 220 10.48 7.81 9.20
CA GLY A 220 11.53 6.79 9.30
C GLY A 220 11.59 5.88 8.07
N ALA A 221 10.44 5.48 7.52
CA ALA A 221 10.38 4.72 6.28
C ALA A 221 10.90 5.51 5.08
N GLN A 222 10.61 6.82 5.03
CA GLN A 222 11.14 7.70 4.00
C GLN A 222 12.67 7.84 4.11
N GLY A 223 13.17 8.10 5.33
CA GLY A 223 14.61 8.18 5.56
C GLY A 223 15.34 6.87 5.23
N TRP A 224 14.73 5.73 5.53
CA TRP A 224 15.29 4.44 5.13
C TRP A 224 15.30 4.23 3.60
N TYR A 225 14.25 4.64 2.89
CA TYR A 225 14.28 4.63 1.43
C TYR A 225 15.42 5.49 0.88
N GLU A 226 15.62 6.71 1.41
CA GLU A 226 16.70 7.61 1.03
C GLU A 226 18.09 7.02 1.34
N LEU A 227 18.22 6.34 2.49
CA LEU A 227 19.42 5.57 2.82
C LEU A 227 19.69 4.47 1.80
N CYS A 228 18.67 3.70 1.39
CA CYS A 228 18.83 2.68 0.34
C CYS A 228 19.27 3.27 -1.00
N GLN A 229 18.88 4.50 -1.32
CA GLN A 229 19.31 5.18 -2.56
C GLN A 229 20.76 5.68 -2.47
N SER A 230 21.23 6.10 -1.31
CA SER A 230 22.59 6.61 -1.10
C SER A 230 23.61 5.53 -0.73
N ASP A 231 23.20 4.57 0.11
CA ASP A 231 24.00 3.45 0.58
C ASP A 231 23.13 2.19 0.75
N LEU A 232 22.99 1.44 -0.32
CA LEU A 232 22.18 0.22 -0.33
C LEU A 232 22.67 -0.83 0.67
N ARG A 233 23.97 -0.86 0.96
CA ARG A 233 24.56 -1.81 1.91
C ARG A 233 24.07 -1.52 3.35
N GLU A 234 24.06 -0.26 3.74
CA GLU A 234 23.50 0.15 5.03
C GLU A 234 21.97 -0.04 5.05
N GLY A 235 21.29 0.22 3.90
CA GLY A 235 19.87 -0.08 3.73
C GLY A 235 19.54 -1.55 3.96
N LEU A 236 20.36 -2.48 3.48
CA LEU A 236 20.19 -3.93 3.69
C LEU A 236 20.42 -4.32 5.16
N LYS A 237 21.41 -3.73 5.84
CA LYS A 237 21.59 -3.96 7.28
C LYS A 237 20.37 -3.48 8.10
N MET A 238 19.80 -2.36 7.73
CA MET A 238 18.58 -1.88 8.34
C MET A 238 17.39 -2.82 8.07
N GLU A 239 17.29 -3.39 6.86
CA GLU A 239 16.29 -4.40 6.53
C GLU A 239 16.37 -5.63 7.43
N GLU A 240 17.57 -6.11 7.75
CA GLU A 240 17.76 -7.23 8.68
C GLU A 240 17.18 -6.92 10.08
N LYS A 241 17.43 -5.70 10.60
CA LYS A 241 16.86 -5.26 11.87
C LYS A 241 15.33 -5.20 11.81
N ILE A 242 14.79 -4.60 10.75
CA ILE A 242 13.35 -4.50 10.50
C ILE A 242 12.73 -5.89 10.40
N GLY A 243 13.31 -6.79 9.63
CA GLY A 243 12.85 -8.18 9.49
C GLY A 243 12.82 -8.92 10.81
N GLY A 244 13.88 -8.77 11.62
CA GLY A 244 13.95 -9.31 12.98
C GLY A 244 12.85 -8.77 13.91
N PHE A 245 12.58 -7.47 13.86
CA PHE A 245 11.49 -6.84 14.61
C PHE A 245 10.12 -7.37 14.12
N PHE A 246 9.86 -7.36 12.83
CA PHE A 246 8.60 -7.85 12.26
C PHE A 246 8.34 -9.31 12.64
N SER A 247 9.35 -10.17 12.57
CA SER A 247 9.21 -11.59 12.90
C SER A 247 8.85 -11.81 14.37
N ARG A 248 9.42 -11.02 15.29
CA ARG A 248 9.18 -11.20 16.73
C ARG A 248 7.92 -10.52 17.23
N GLU A 249 7.61 -9.32 16.73
CA GLU A 249 6.59 -8.47 17.33
C GLU A 249 5.31 -8.34 16.49
N VAL A 250 5.42 -8.37 15.16
CA VAL A 250 4.29 -8.13 14.26
C VAL A 250 3.68 -9.44 13.75
N MET A 251 4.52 -10.36 13.27
CA MET A 251 4.04 -11.63 12.72
C MET A 251 3.19 -12.47 13.69
N PRO A 252 3.42 -12.45 15.03
CA PRO A 252 2.54 -13.16 15.96
C PRO A 252 1.08 -12.69 15.93
N LEU A 253 0.80 -11.43 15.61
CA LEU A 253 -0.58 -10.96 15.42
C LEU A 253 -1.30 -11.76 14.33
N ILE A 254 -0.59 -12.09 13.25
CA ILE A 254 -1.14 -12.80 12.09
C ILE A 254 -1.07 -14.31 12.29
N THR A 255 0.08 -14.84 12.73
CA THR A 255 0.32 -16.29 12.75
C THR A 255 -0.27 -16.98 13.99
N VAL A 256 -0.28 -16.32 15.13
CA VAL A 256 -0.77 -16.84 16.43
C VAL A 256 -2.18 -16.35 16.70
N ARG A 257 -2.38 -15.02 16.72
CA ARG A 257 -3.67 -14.37 16.97
C ARG A 257 -4.66 -14.53 15.81
N LYS A 258 -4.18 -14.91 14.61
CA LYS A 258 -4.99 -15.02 13.37
C LYS A 258 -5.70 -13.74 12.97
N LEU A 259 -5.17 -12.58 13.39
CA LEU A 259 -5.69 -11.29 12.96
C LEU A 259 -5.38 -11.07 11.47
N PRO A 260 -6.22 -10.32 10.75
CA PRO A 260 -5.96 -9.98 9.36
C PRO A 260 -4.81 -8.97 9.22
N ASN A 261 -4.16 -8.93 8.06
CA ASN A 261 -2.98 -8.07 7.83
C ASN A 261 -3.21 -6.60 8.17
N MET A 262 -4.40 -6.06 7.88
CA MET A 262 -4.72 -4.67 8.20
C MET A 262 -4.74 -4.37 9.70
N ALA A 263 -5.00 -5.38 10.55
CA ALA A 263 -4.88 -5.22 12.00
C ALA A 263 -3.42 -4.95 12.41
N ALA A 264 -2.46 -5.64 11.76
CA ALA A 264 -1.05 -5.42 12.00
C ALA A 264 -0.60 -4.04 11.50
N ASP A 265 -1.04 -3.61 10.32
CA ASP A 265 -0.72 -2.29 9.76
C ASP A 265 -1.24 -1.17 10.67
N LYS A 266 -2.48 -1.29 11.18
CA LYS A 266 -3.08 -0.31 12.09
C LYS A 266 -2.41 -0.34 13.48
N ALA A 267 -2.08 -1.52 14.00
CA ALA A 267 -1.32 -1.65 15.25
C ALA A 267 0.06 -1.00 15.14
N LEU A 268 0.74 -1.12 14.01
CA LEU A 268 2.02 -0.45 13.74
C LEU A 268 1.85 1.08 13.78
N ALA A 269 0.78 1.63 13.21
CA ALA A 269 0.55 3.07 13.19
C ALA A 269 0.28 3.62 14.61
N VAL A 270 -0.53 2.91 15.40
CA VAL A 270 -0.75 3.25 16.82
C VAL A 270 0.55 3.12 17.63
N ALA A 271 1.31 2.04 17.42
CA ALA A 271 2.62 1.81 18.04
C ALA A 271 3.64 2.91 17.72
N GLY A 272 3.61 3.42 16.50
CA GLY A 272 4.44 4.53 16.03
C GLY A 272 4.14 5.85 16.73
N GLY A 273 2.88 6.09 17.09
CA GLY A 273 2.44 7.27 17.83
C GLY A 273 2.51 8.58 17.07
N TRP A 274 2.71 8.52 15.75
CA TRP A 274 2.83 9.71 14.89
C TRP A 274 1.47 10.36 14.55
N LEU A 275 0.36 9.63 14.77
CA LEU A 275 -1.02 10.13 14.59
C LEU A 275 -1.79 10.01 15.91
N PRO A 276 -1.73 11.00 16.79
CA PRO A 276 -2.47 11.00 18.05
C PRO A 276 -3.98 10.85 17.83
N GLY A 277 -4.62 9.96 18.58
CA GLY A 277 -6.06 9.68 18.46
C GLY A 277 -6.40 8.51 17.52
N LEU A 278 -5.44 7.98 16.76
CA LEU A 278 -5.67 6.76 16.00
C LEU A 278 -5.79 5.58 16.97
N SER A 279 -6.84 4.78 16.82
CA SER A 279 -7.06 3.53 17.54
C SER A 279 -6.72 2.31 16.68
N THR A 280 -6.60 1.15 17.31
CA THR A 280 -6.41 -0.14 16.62
C THR A 280 -7.70 -0.72 16.06
N LEU A 281 -8.84 -0.05 16.24
CA LEU A 281 -10.15 -0.52 15.80
C LEU A 281 -10.19 -0.72 14.28
N LEU A 282 -10.69 -1.88 13.89
CA LEU A 282 -11.10 -2.17 12.51
C LEU A 282 -12.61 -2.09 12.39
N ARG A 283 -13.09 -1.94 11.18
CA ARG A 283 -14.52 -2.05 10.93
C ARG A 283 -14.96 -3.51 11.04
N TRP A 284 -16.15 -3.71 11.65
CA TRP A 284 -16.71 -5.06 11.73
C TRP A 284 -16.78 -5.73 10.35
N PRO A 285 -16.69 -7.06 10.23
CA PRO A 285 -16.58 -8.05 11.31
C PRO A 285 -15.14 -8.34 11.77
N TYR A 286 -14.16 -7.53 11.39
CA TYR A 286 -12.77 -7.80 11.67
C TYR A 286 -12.35 -7.26 13.04
N GLU A 287 -11.51 -8.04 13.73
CA GLU A 287 -10.91 -7.68 15.02
C GLU A 287 -9.55 -7.03 14.80
N GLY A 288 -9.30 -5.92 15.49
CA GLY A 288 -8.00 -5.25 15.57
C GLY A 288 -7.10 -5.84 16.66
N ALA A 289 -5.86 -5.41 16.70
CA ALA A 289 -4.98 -5.66 17.83
C ALA A 289 -5.47 -4.89 19.07
N THR A 290 -5.10 -5.32 20.27
CA THR A 290 -5.40 -4.58 21.49
C THR A 290 -4.47 -3.37 21.63
N GLU A 291 -4.86 -2.40 22.47
CA GLU A 291 -4.00 -1.24 22.77
C GLU A 291 -2.71 -1.68 23.47
N GLU A 292 -2.77 -2.68 24.35
CA GLU A 292 -1.59 -3.24 25.02
C GLU A 292 -0.63 -3.88 24.02
N GLU A 293 -1.14 -4.57 23.01
CA GLU A 293 -0.32 -5.11 21.93
C GLU A 293 0.38 -3.99 21.15
N ALA A 294 -0.34 -2.92 20.80
CA ALA A 294 0.24 -1.78 20.10
C ALA A 294 1.32 -1.04 20.97
N ILE A 295 1.07 -0.84 22.26
CA ILE A 295 2.03 -0.25 23.20
C ILE A 295 3.29 -1.11 23.29
N ARG A 296 3.14 -2.44 23.45
CA ARG A 296 4.25 -3.39 23.48
C ARG A 296 5.08 -3.34 22.18
N ILE A 297 4.41 -3.33 21.03
CA ILE A 297 5.05 -3.20 19.72
C ILE A 297 5.81 -1.87 19.62
N GLY A 298 5.22 -0.78 20.07
CA GLY A 298 5.84 0.55 20.05
C GLY A 298 7.11 0.63 20.92
N THR A 299 7.09 0.04 22.11
CA THR A 299 8.25 -0.06 23.01
C THR A 299 9.37 -0.87 22.36
N ALA A 300 9.02 -2.05 21.79
CA ALA A 300 9.99 -2.92 21.12
C ALA A 300 10.56 -2.25 19.84
N ALA A 301 9.73 -1.53 19.08
CA ALA A 301 10.17 -0.81 17.90
C ALA A 301 11.21 0.26 18.21
N ARG A 302 10.95 1.10 19.22
CA ARG A 302 11.92 2.15 19.63
C ARG A 302 13.22 1.58 20.17
N ALA A 303 13.19 0.42 20.81
CA ALA A 303 14.39 -0.26 21.28
C ALA A 303 15.18 -0.91 20.14
N ALA A 304 14.50 -1.55 19.17
CA ALA A 304 15.15 -2.31 18.11
C ALA A 304 15.49 -1.47 16.87
N LEU A 305 14.74 -0.42 16.60
CA LEU A 305 14.77 0.39 15.37
C LEU A 305 14.79 1.90 15.70
N PRO A 306 15.68 2.39 16.61
CA PRO A 306 15.70 3.80 16.99
C PRO A 306 15.89 4.74 15.79
N GLU A 307 16.53 4.25 14.72
CA GLU A 307 16.78 5.01 13.49
C GLU A 307 15.48 5.38 12.74
N LEU A 308 14.39 4.62 12.94
CA LEU A 308 13.08 4.96 12.37
C LEU A 308 12.33 6.07 13.14
N PHE A 309 12.84 6.47 14.29
CA PHE A 309 12.23 7.50 15.15
C PHE A 309 13.21 8.67 15.38
N PRO A 310 13.64 9.39 14.33
CA PRO A 310 14.53 10.52 14.51
C PRO A 310 13.90 11.53 15.47
N GLN A 311 14.68 12.01 16.42
CA GLN A 311 14.24 13.12 17.28
C GLN A 311 14.09 14.37 16.39
N VAL A 312 12.92 14.97 16.44
CA VAL A 312 12.60 16.22 15.74
C VAL A 312 13.33 17.38 16.41
#